data_dc8678c4e50974816ab852c4d69d9612
#
_entry.id   dc8678c4e50974816ab852c4d69d9612
#
_cell.length_a   1.000
_cell.length_b   1.000
_cell.length_c   1.000
_cell.angle_alpha   90.00
_cell.angle_beta   90.00
_cell.angle_gamma   90.00
#
_symmetry.space_group_name_H-M   'P 1'
#
loop_
_entity.id
_entity.type
_entity.pdbx_description
1 polymer ?
#
loop_
_entity_poly.entity_id
_entity_poly.type
_entity_poly.pdbx_seq_one_letter_code
_entity_poly.pdbx_strand_id
1 'polypeptide(L)'
;MTNEPIRDEPSLFDALYEDENAVVRALRAGASAESSDEEGTTALYLASVQDRPEAVRLLLAAGADPDRASGPEAGDLPLCGAACGGHTEVVEALLSAGARPDLREQFGFTALRWAVGLGHAPTVEALLAGGADPLLPGPRGEAMLVLAAQRGSARTVEALLAHGAAAKGQEPVVAVALAEARRTAALDAEGELRRRLEESYGPGIETVTVRELLHGEETIAVELLRDGVPAAGVDQHTGHGGIVALLEAVAGAPPEGGHAARSAARPRPSPTGGTLTAPAPPRPPMPPG
;
A
#
# COMPACT_ATOMS: atom_id res chain seq x y z
N MET A 1 -7.73 -3.66 -57.66
CA MET A 1 -6.98 -3.48 -56.44
C MET A 1 -7.92 -2.83 -55.44
N THR A 2 -8.60 -3.64 -54.66
CA THR A 2 -9.52 -3.20 -53.60
C THR A 2 -8.67 -2.78 -52.43
N ASN A 3 -8.67 -1.47 -52.18
CA ASN A 3 -8.09 -0.88 -50.97
C ASN A 3 -8.99 -1.34 -49.79
N GLU A 4 -8.65 -2.46 -49.15
CA GLU A 4 -9.26 -2.77 -47.85
C GLU A 4 -8.93 -1.61 -46.92
N PRO A 5 -9.94 -1.07 -46.21
CA PRO A 5 -9.67 -0.06 -45.19
C PRO A 5 -8.69 -0.69 -44.20
N ILE A 6 -7.60 0.01 -43.94
CA ILE A 6 -6.70 -0.26 -42.81
C ILE A 6 -7.64 -0.35 -41.62
N ARG A 7 -7.82 -1.53 -41.04
CA ARG A 7 -8.48 -1.66 -39.74
C ARG A 7 -7.66 -0.77 -38.80
N ASP A 8 -8.29 0.29 -38.32
CA ASP A 8 -7.72 1.07 -37.22
C ASP A 8 -7.34 0.05 -36.14
N GLU A 9 -6.05 -0.14 -35.95
CA GLU A 9 -5.60 -1.00 -34.86
C GLU A 9 -6.13 -0.40 -33.56
N PRO A 10 -6.70 -1.22 -32.66
CA PRO A 10 -7.27 -0.70 -31.42
C PRO A 10 -6.20 0.09 -30.67
N SER A 11 -6.57 1.26 -30.21
CA SER A 11 -5.68 2.06 -29.37
C SER A 11 -5.26 1.24 -28.13
N LEU A 12 -4.15 1.58 -27.50
CA LEU A 12 -3.74 0.91 -26.28
C LEU A 12 -4.84 1.00 -25.18
N PHE A 13 -5.60 2.09 -25.18
CA PHE A 13 -6.74 2.28 -24.26
C PHE A 13 -7.89 1.34 -24.56
N ASP A 14 -8.27 1.17 -25.86
CA ASP A 14 -9.31 0.19 -26.25
C ASP A 14 -8.86 -1.22 -25.85
N ALA A 15 -7.58 -1.55 -26.07
CA ALA A 15 -7.00 -2.83 -25.70
C ALA A 15 -7.07 -3.10 -24.19
N LEU A 16 -6.97 -2.06 -23.34
CA LEU A 16 -7.13 -2.19 -21.89
C LEU A 16 -8.57 -2.53 -21.46
N TYR A 17 -9.56 -2.30 -22.30
CA TYR A 17 -10.95 -2.71 -22.04
C TYR A 17 -11.28 -4.09 -22.65
N GLU A 18 -10.39 -4.66 -23.48
CA GLU A 18 -10.55 -5.99 -24.03
C GLU A 18 -9.85 -7.06 -23.15
N ASP A 19 -8.66 -7.45 -23.52
CA ASP A 19 -7.87 -8.47 -22.83
C ASP A 19 -6.35 -8.21 -22.93
N GLU A 20 -5.56 -9.01 -22.23
CA GLU A 20 -4.10 -8.90 -22.22
C GLU A 20 -3.48 -9.16 -23.61
N ASN A 21 -4.10 -10.01 -24.45
CA ASN A 21 -3.62 -10.25 -25.81
C ASN A 21 -3.82 -9.00 -26.69
N ALA A 22 -4.89 -8.24 -26.46
CA ALA A 22 -5.10 -6.96 -27.13
C ALA A 22 -4.00 -5.96 -26.75
N VAL A 23 -3.66 -5.87 -25.46
CA VAL A 23 -2.55 -5.03 -24.98
C VAL A 23 -1.23 -5.43 -25.63
N VAL A 24 -0.93 -6.74 -25.70
CA VAL A 24 0.26 -7.25 -26.37
C VAL A 24 0.27 -6.89 -27.85
N ARG A 25 -0.88 -7.01 -28.55
CA ARG A 25 -0.98 -6.63 -29.98
C ARG A 25 -0.73 -5.14 -30.18
N ALA A 26 -1.36 -4.29 -29.38
CA ALA A 26 -1.17 -2.84 -29.46
C ALA A 26 0.29 -2.43 -29.22
N LEU A 27 0.94 -2.98 -28.19
CA LEU A 27 2.35 -2.71 -27.90
C LEU A 27 3.28 -3.20 -29.03
N ARG A 28 3.00 -4.38 -29.61
CA ARG A 28 3.76 -4.91 -30.78
C ARG A 28 3.55 -4.10 -32.06
N ALA A 29 2.37 -3.49 -32.21
CA ALA A 29 2.08 -2.59 -33.30
C ALA A 29 2.76 -1.22 -33.17
N GLY A 30 3.40 -0.95 -32.03
CA GLY A 30 4.15 0.26 -31.77
C GLY A 30 3.43 1.29 -30.90
N ALA A 31 2.31 0.93 -30.26
CA ALA A 31 1.69 1.78 -29.26
C ALA A 31 2.67 2.06 -28.11
N SER A 32 2.77 3.31 -27.69
CA SER A 32 3.65 3.68 -26.60
C SER A 32 3.05 3.25 -25.25
N ALA A 33 3.81 2.56 -24.41
CA ALA A 33 3.42 2.23 -23.04
C ALA A 33 3.20 3.50 -22.17
N GLU A 34 3.75 4.62 -22.61
CA GLU A 34 3.60 5.95 -22.04
C GLU A 34 2.40 6.73 -22.60
N SER A 35 1.48 6.08 -23.32
CA SER A 35 0.29 6.75 -23.85
C SER A 35 -0.61 7.29 -22.73
N SER A 36 -1.25 8.43 -23.01
CA SER A 36 -2.34 8.99 -22.20
C SER A 36 -3.53 9.31 -23.10
N ASP A 37 -4.74 9.27 -22.53
CA ASP A 37 -5.95 9.72 -23.19
C ASP A 37 -6.02 11.26 -23.27
N GLU A 38 -7.19 11.78 -23.74
CA GLU A 38 -7.43 13.21 -23.89
C GLU A 38 -7.48 13.96 -22.55
N GLU A 39 -7.84 13.26 -21.47
CA GLU A 39 -7.86 13.75 -20.10
C GLU A 39 -6.50 13.64 -19.40
N GLY A 40 -5.48 13.11 -20.07
CA GLY A 40 -4.15 12.90 -19.52
C GLY A 40 -4.03 11.65 -18.63
N THR A 41 -5.05 10.79 -18.62
CA THR A 41 -4.99 9.50 -17.89
C THR A 41 -4.00 8.58 -18.59
N THR A 42 -2.99 8.11 -17.86
CA THR A 42 -2.00 7.20 -18.43
C THR A 42 -2.53 5.78 -18.51
N ALA A 43 -2.10 5.01 -19.52
CA ALA A 43 -2.47 3.60 -19.68
C ALA A 43 -2.10 2.78 -18.43
N LEU A 44 -0.95 3.07 -17.80
CA LEU A 44 -0.51 2.39 -16.58
C LEU A 44 -1.43 2.71 -15.38
N TYR A 45 -1.84 3.96 -15.21
CA TYR A 45 -2.78 4.32 -14.14
C TYR A 45 -4.13 3.63 -14.34
N LEU A 46 -4.68 3.67 -15.57
CA LEU A 46 -5.94 3.02 -15.89
C LEU A 46 -5.89 1.51 -15.59
N ALA A 47 -4.85 0.82 -16.03
CA ALA A 47 -4.66 -0.60 -15.72
C ALA A 47 -4.54 -0.86 -14.22
N SER A 48 -3.91 0.07 -13.47
CA SER A 48 -3.70 -0.04 -12.03
C SER A 48 -5.02 0.09 -11.24
N VAL A 49 -5.90 1.01 -11.61
CA VAL A 49 -7.20 1.19 -10.93
C VAL A 49 -8.24 0.16 -11.35
N GLN A 50 -8.04 -0.50 -12.48
CA GLN A 50 -8.91 -1.58 -12.96
C GLN A 50 -8.53 -2.97 -12.44
N ASP A 51 -7.56 -3.09 -11.54
CA ASP A 51 -7.03 -4.37 -11.03
C ASP A 51 -6.59 -5.32 -12.15
N ARG A 52 -5.75 -4.81 -13.08
CA ARG A 52 -5.24 -5.59 -14.20
C ARG A 52 -3.73 -5.87 -14.09
N PRO A 53 -3.30 -6.76 -13.18
CA PRO A 53 -1.88 -6.96 -12.90
C PRO A 53 -1.07 -7.40 -14.10
N GLU A 54 -1.64 -8.21 -15.03
CA GLU A 54 -0.92 -8.62 -16.24
C GLU A 54 -0.72 -7.45 -17.22
N ALA A 55 -1.74 -6.61 -17.41
CA ALA A 55 -1.61 -5.42 -18.23
C ALA A 55 -0.57 -4.45 -17.66
N VAL A 56 -0.57 -4.27 -16.32
CA VAL A 56 0.45 -3.48 -15.60
C VAL A 56 1.85 -4.03 -15.86
N ARG A 57 2.07 -5.35 -15.71
CA ARG A 57 3.36 -5.98 -15.98
C ARG A 57 3.81 -5.80 -17.44
N LEU A 58 2.89 -5.91 -18.39
CA LEU A 58 3.17 -5.69 -19.83
C LEU A 58 3.58 -4.24 -20.12
N LEU A 59 2.86 -3.26 -19.55
CA LEU A 59 3.18 -1.84 -19.71
C LEU A 59 4.54 -1.49 -19.12
N LEU A 60 4.81 -1.97 -17.90
CA LEU A 60 6.11 -1.76 -17.22
C LEU A 60 7.26 -2.41 -17.99
N ALA A 61 7.07 -3.64 -18.51
CA ALA A 61 8.04 -4.33 -19.35
C ALA A 61 8.28 -3.61 -20.70
N ALA A 62 7.28 -2.87 -21.19
CA ALA A 62 7.39 -2.03 -22.38
C ALA A 62 7.97 -0.63 -22.10
N GLY A 63 8.37 -0.34 -20.85
CA GLY A 63 9.09 0.86 -20.46
C GLY A 63 8.21 1.98 -19.90
N ALA A 64 6.98 1.69 -19.47
CA ALA A 64 6.19 2.67 -18.73
C ALA A 64 6.87 3.05 -17.41
N ASP A 65 6.90 4.34 -17.10
CA ASP A 65 7.40 4.86 -15.81
C ASP A 65 6.37 4.56 -14.70
N PRO A 66 6.71 3.75 -13.68
CA PRO A 66 5.79 3.39 -12.61
C PRO A 66 5.35 4.60 -11.74
N ASP A 67 6.10 5.69 -11.78
CA ASP A 67 5.84 6.89 -11.00
C ASP A 67 5.26 8.04 -11.84
N ARG A 68 4.98 7.80 -13.13
CA ARG A 68 4.40 8.83 -13.98
C ARG A 68 3.03 9.26 -13.49
N ALA A 69 2.91 10.53 -13.19
CA ALA A 69 1.65 11.13 -12.78
C ALA A 69 0.62 11.13 -13.93
N SER A 70 -0.64 10.95 -13.57
CA SER A 70 -1.79 10.73 -14.45
C SER A 70 -2.90 11.73 -14.15
N GLY A 71 -3.84 11.86 -15.10
CA GLY A 71 -5.01 12.71 -14.98
C GLY A 71 -4.76 14.16 -15.39
N PRO A 72 -5.82 14.99 -15.45
CA PRO A 72 -5.79 16.33 -16.03
C PRO A 72 -4.85 17.29 -15.30
N GLU A 73 -4.61 17.09 -14.01
CA GLU A 73 -3.70 17.88 -13.19
C GLU A 73 -2.35 17.18 -12.98
N ALA A 74 -2.13 16.02 -13.63
CA ALA A 74 -0.96 15.17 -13.46
C ALA A 74 -0.65 14.88 -11.97
N GLY A 75 -1.70 14.60 -11.21
CA GLY A 75 -1.64 14.45 -9.76
C GLY A 75 -1.86 13.03 -9.24
N ASP A 76 -2.42 12.15 -10.06
CA ASP A 76 -2.73 10.78 -9.67
C ASP A 76 -1.54 9.85 -9.94
N LEU A 77 -1.26 8.95 -9.01
CA LEU A 77 -0.15 8.00 -9.12
C LEU A 77 -0.67 6.57 -9.25
N PRO A 78 -0.10 5.73 -10.17
CA PRO A 78 -0.52 4.34 -10.34
C PRO A 78 -0.52 3.55 -9.02
N LEU A 79 0.52 3.72 -8.19
CA LEU A 79 0.63 3.03 -6.91
C LEU A 79 -0.44 3.48 -5.90
N CYS A 80 -0.80 4.76 -5.89
CA CYS A 80 -1.87 5.28 -5.03
C CYS A 80 -3.24 4.79 -5.48
N GLY A 81 -3.51 4.77 -6.79
CA GLY A 81 -4.74 4.24 -7.37
C GLY A 81 -4.95 2.75 -7.05
N ALA A 82 -3.91 1.94 -7.26
CA ALA A 82 -3.92 0.52 -6.92
C ALA A 82 -4.12 0.29 -5.40
N ALA A 83 -3.45 1.08 -4.55
CA ALA A 83 -3.58 0.97 -3.11
C ALA A 83 -4.97 1.40 -2.61
N CYS A 84 -5.59 2.38 -3.25
CA CYS A 84 -6.97 2.79 -2.98
C CYS A 84 -7.97 1.66 -3.30
N GLY A 85 -7.76 0.93 -4.39
CA GLY A 85 -8.59 -0.24 -4.76
C GLY A 85 -8.27 -1.51 -3.97
N GLY A 86 -7.19 -1.56 -3.20
CA GLY A 86 -6.73 -2.78 -2.53
C GLY A 86 -6.13 -3.82 -3.48
N HIS A 87 -5.70 -3.42 -4.67
CA HIS A 87 -5.19 -4.26 -5.76
C HIS A 87 -3.75 -4.72 -5.48
N THR A 88 -3.61 -5.68 -4.58
CA THR A 88 -2.31 -6.10 -4.01
C THR A 88 -1.33 -6.56 -5.08
N GLU A 89 -1.76 -7.38 -6.06
CA GLU A 89 -0.87 -7.87 -7.13
C GLU A 89 -0.36 -6.74 -8.04
N VAL A 90 -1.19 -5.71 -8.27
CA VAL A 90 -0.79 -4.51 -9.01
C VAL A 90 0.24 -3.71 -8.22
N VAL A 91 0.01 -3.54 -6.90
CA VAL A 91 0.97 -2.88 -6.00
C VAL A 91 2.33 -3.58 -6.02
N GLU A 92 2.34 -4.92 -5.91
CA GLU A 92 3.57 -5.72 -5.98
C GLU A 92 4.29 -5.56 -7.34
N ALA A 93 3.54 -5.54 -8.45
CA ALA A 93 4.11 -5.35 -9.78
C ALA A 93 4.75 -3.96 -9.93
N LEU A 94 4.07 -2.90 -9.47
CA LEU A 94 4.59 -1.52 -9.50
C LEU A 94 5.85 -1.37 -8.64
N LEU A 95 5.84 -1.88 -7.39
CA LEU A 95 6.99 -1.84 -6.50
C LEU A 95 8.18 -2.62 -7.06
N SER A 96 7.93 -3.80 -7.65
CA SER A 96 8.96 -4.62 -8.29
C SER A 96 9.59 -3.92 -9.50
N ALA A 97 8.86 -3.03 -10.17
CA ALA A 97 9.35 -2.20 -11.26
C ALA A 97 10.04 -0.91 -10.78
N GLY A 98 10.14 -0.69 -9.47
CA GLY A 98 10.85 0.43 -8.88
C GLY A 98 9.98 1.65 -8.56
N ALA A 99 8.67 1.50 -8.50
CA ALA A 99 7.79 2.55 -7.99
C ALA A 99 8.23 3.01 -6.60
N ARG A 100 8.23 4.31 -6.37
CA ARG A 100 8.60 4.91 -5.08
C ARG A 100 7.40 4.89 -4.12
N PRO A 101 7.42 4.09 -3.03
CA PRO A 101 6.25 3.86 -2.20
C PRO A 101 5.73 5.10 -1.45
N ASP A 102 6.63 6.08 -1.20
CA ASP A 102 6.33 7.26 -0.38
C ASP A 102 5.99 8.51 -1.20
N LEU A 103 5.84 8.37 -2.52
CA LEU A 103 5.35 9.48 -3.33
C LEU A 103 3.93 9.87 -2.90
N ARG A 104 3.70 11.18 -2.88
CA ARG A 104 2.40 11.77 -2.56
C ARG A 104 1.68 12.17 -3.84
N GLU A 105 0.42 11.74 -3.96
CA GLU A 105 -0.49 12.19 -5.01
C GLU A 105 -1.04 13.61 -4.70
N GLN A 106 -1.90 14.14 -5.56
CA GLN A 106 -2.38 15.53 -5.49
C GLN A 106 -3.06 15.92 -4.16
N PHE A 107 -3.69 14.99 -3.46
CA PHE A 107 -4.29 15.25 -2.14
C PHE A 107 -3.28 15.12 -0.99
N GLY A 108 -2.02 14.84 -1.29
CA GLY A 108 -0.95 14.64 -0.33
C GLY A 108 -0.95 13.28 0.36
N PHE A 109 -1.74 12.31 -0.14
CA PHE A 109 -1.74 10.95 0.38
C PHE A 109 -0.65 10.10 -0.28
N THR A 110 -0.09 9.17 0.49
CA THR A 110 0.73 8.07 -0.02
C THR A 110 -0.13 6.83 -0.27
N ALA A 111 0.40 5.88 -1.05
CA ALA A 111 -0.23 4.57 -1.23
C ALA A 111 -0.53 3.88 0.11
N LEU A 112 0.43 3.92 1.06
CA LEU A 112 0.24 3.36 2.40
C LEU A 112 -0.92 4.03 3.15
N ARG A 113 -1.05 5.36 3.05
CA ARG A 113 -2.16 6.09 3.68
C ARG A 113 -3.52 5.64 3.11
N TRP A 114 -3.62 5.41 1.80
CA TRP A 114 -4.84 4.91 1.17
C TRP A 114 -5.18 3.51 1.66
N ALA A 115 -4.24 2.57 1.58
CA ALA A 115 -4.46 1.18 1.98
C ALA A 115 -4.84 1.06 3.48
N VAL A 116 -4.16 1.79 4.38
CA VAL A 116 -4.48 1.81 5.82
C VAL A 116 -5.87 2.39 6.06
N GLY A 117 -6.19 3.52 5.42
CA GLY A 117 -7.48 4.21 5.62
C GLY A 117 -8.68 3.39 5.16
N LEU A 118 -8.50 2.55 4.15
CA LEU A 118 -9.55 1.71 3.58
C LEU A 118 -9.53 0.27 4.14
N GLY A 119 -8.52 -0.10 4.95
CA GLY A 119 -8.45 -1.40 5.61
C GLY A 119 -7.94 -2.54 4.72
N HIS A 120 -7.21 -2.22 3.65
CA HIS A 120 -6.64 -3.21 2.73
C HIS A 120 -5.37 -3.85 3.30
N ALA A 121 -5.50 -4.68 4.33
CA ALA A 121 -4.37 -5.26 5.05
C ALA A 121 -3.34 -5.98 4.16
N PRO A 122 -3.70 -6.81 3.17
CA PRO A 122 -2.70 -7.41 2.27
C PRO A 122 -1.90 -6.37 1.48
N THR A 123 -2.55 -5.30 1.04
CA THR A 123 -1.91 -4.19 0.32
C THR A 123 -0.98 -3.39 1.22
N VAL A 124 -1.36 -3.18 2.50
CA VAL A 124 -0.49 -2.57 3.51
C VAL A 124 0.78 -3.40 3.69
N GLU A 125 0.65 -4.73 3.82
CA GLU A 125 1.80 -5.64 3.95
C GLU A 125 2.73 -5.55 2.74
N ALA A 126 2.16 -5.56 1.52
CA ALA A 126 2.94 -5.44 0.28
C ALA A 126 3.68 -4.08 0.20
N LEU A 127 3.02 -2.98 0.55
CA LEU A 127 3.64 -1.64 0.57
C LEU A 127 4.78 -1.54 1.58
N LEU A 128 4.57 -2.04 2.80
CA LEU A 128 5.60 -2.05 3.84
C LEU A 128 6.78 -2.94 3.45
N ALA A 129 6.53 -4.11 2.88
CA ALA A 129 7.58 -5.00 2.34
C ALA A 129 8.33 -4.33 1.17
N GLY A 130 7.66 -3.49 0.39
CA GLY A 130 8.23 -2.68 -0.68
C GLY A 130 8.95 -1.41 -0.22
N GLY A 131 9.06 -1.19 1.11
CA GLY A 131 9.83 -0.10 1.70
C GLY A 131 9.06 1.18 1.98
N ALA A 132 7.72 1.15 2.00
CA ALA A 132 6.93 2.28 2.47
C ALA A 132 7.25 2.63 3.92
N ASP A 133 7.44 3.91 4.24
CA ASP A 133 7.72 4.38 5.58
C ASP A 133 6.45 4.45 6.44
N PRO A 134 6.29 3.57 7.46
CA PRO A 134 5.13 3.57 8.34
C PRO A 134 5.02 4.81 9.25
N LEU A 135 6.09 5.60 9.35
CA LEU A 135 6.14 6.82 10.17
C LEU A 135 5.77 8.07 9.38
N LEU A 136 5.65 7.97 8.06
CA LEU A 136 5.29 9.11 7.23
C LEU A 136 3.85 9.56 7.53
N PRO A 137 3.65 10.79 8.05
CA PRO A 137 2.31 11.25 8.40
C PRO A 137 1.46 11.54 7.17
N GLY A 138 0.16 11.40 7.30
CA GLY A 138 -0.80 11.88 6.32
C GLY A 138 -0.80 13.42 6.21
N PRO A 139 -1.55 14.01 5.26
CA PRO A 139 -1.52 15.45 4.98
C PRO A 139 -2.02 16.33 6.14
N ARG A 140 -2.79 15.77 7.07
CA ARG A 140 -3.24 16.45 8.29
C ARG A 140 -2.42 16.08 9.51
N GLY A 141 -1.27 15.43 9.33
CA GLY A 141 -0.41 14.98 10.42
C GLY A 141 -0.86 13.67 11.10
N GLU A 142 -1.86 12.98 10.53
CA GLU A 142 -2.32 11.70 11.08
C GLU A 142 -1.26 10.60 10.96
N ALA A 143 -1.01 9.90 12.06
CA ALA A 143 -0.10 8.75 12.08
C ALA A 143 -0.81 7.48 11.56
N MET A 144 -0.12 6.67 10.77
CA MET A 144 -0.67 5.45 10.18
C MET A 144 -1.16 4.46 11.25
N LEU A 145 -0.43 4.33 12.35
CA LEU A 145 -0.83 3.45 13.46
C LEU A 145 -2.17 3.88 14.12
N VAL A 146 -2.38 5.19 14.27
CA VAL A 146 -3.64 5.74 14.82
C VAL A 146 -4.79 5.48 13.86
N LEU A 147 -4.57 5.71 12.56
CA LEU A 147 -5.57 5.46 11.53
C LEU A 147 -5.96 3.97 11.44
N ALA A 148 -4.98 3.07 11.53
CA ALA A 148 -5.22 1.62 11.54
C ALA A 148 -6.02 1.20 12.79
N ALA A 149 -5.71 1.79 13.96
CA ALA A 149 -6.43 1.53 15.20
C ALA A 149 -7.88 2.03 15.13
N GLN A 150 -8.12 3.17 14.50
CA GLN A 150 -9.48 3.71 14.27
C GLN A 150 -10.27 2.82 13.31
N ARG A 151 -9.61 2.31 12.27
CA ARG A 151 -10.24 1.43 11.26
C ARG A 151 -10.60 0.05 11.83
N GLY A 152 -9.88 -0.42 12.86
CA GLY A 152 -10.14 -1.69 13.53
C GLY A 152 -9.49 -2.91 12.88
N SER A 153 -8.58 -2.74 11.93
CA SER A 153 -7.83 -3.82 11.32
C SER A 153 -6.63 -4.21 12.18
N ALA A 154 -6.74 -5.30 12.91
CA ALA A 154 -5.66 -5.82 13.76
C ALA A 154 -4.44 -6.24 12.91
N ARG A 155 -4.68 -6.85 11.76
CA ARG A 155 -3.64 -7.26 10.80
C ARG A 155 -2.83 -6.06 10.29
N THR A 156 -3.50 -4.94 9.98
CA THR A 156 -2.82 -3.70 9.60
C THR A 156 -1.97 -3.15 10.73
N VAL A 157 -2.48 -3.17 11.97
CA VAL A 157 -1.71 -2.74 13.14
C VAL A 157 -0.49 -3.62 13.36
N GLU A 158 -0.62 -4.95 13.28
CA GLU A 158 0.50 -5.89 13.38
C GLU A 158 1.57 -5.61 12.31
N ALA A 159 1.16 -5.44 11.06
CA ALA A 159 2.08 -5.12 9.96
C ALA A 159 2.83 -3.81 10.20
N LEU A 160 2.16 -2.75 10.61
CA LEU A 160 2.78 -1.46 10.94
C LEU A 160 3.77 -1.59 12.10
N LEU A 161 3.41 -2.31 13.16
CA LEU A 161 4.29 -2.54 14.32
C LEU A 161 5.54 -3.35 13.93
N ALA A 162 5.38 -4.39 13.12
CA ALA A 162 6.49 -5.20 12.60
C ALA A 162 7.48 -4.39 11.76
N HIS A 163 7.02 -3.30 11.11
CA HIS A 163 7.85 -2.40 10.30
C HIS A 163 8.25 -1.11 11.04
N GLY A 164 8.15 -1.08 12.37
CA GLY A 164 8.73 -0.02 13.19
C GLY A 164 7.81 1.15 13.52
N ALA A 165 6.50 1.03 13.34
CA ALA A 165 5.56 2.09 13.71
C ALA A 165 5.55 2.42 15.22
N ALA A 166 6.13 1.54 16.06
CA ALA A 166 6.33 1.76 17.50
C ALA A 166 7.82 1.89 17.87
N ALA A 167 8.68 2.31 16.93
CA ALA A 167 10.09 2.55 17.21
C ALA A 167 10.27 3.60 18.32
N LYS A 168 11.49 3.63 18.87
CA LYS A 168 11.84 4.59 19.92
C LYS A 168 11.49 6.03 19.52
N GLY A 169 10.74 6.71 20.36
CA GLY A 169 10.23 8.07 20.10
C GLY A 169 8.79 8.10 19.60
N GLN A 170 8.18 6.92 19.32
CA GLN A 170 6.80 6.81 18.90
C GLN A 170 5.82 6.50 20.07
N GLU A 171 6.30 6.50 21.31
CA GLU A 171 5.47 6.24 22.50
C GLU A 171 4.19 7.10 22.55
N PRO A 172 4.22 8.40 22.20
CA PRO A 172 3.00 9.20 22.14
C PRO A 172 2.01 8.72 21.07
N VAL A 173 2.50 8.26 19.91
CA VAL A 173 1.66 7.73 18.83
C VAL A 173 1.00 6.43 19.26
N VAL A 174 1.76 5.53 19.90
CA VAL A 174 1.23 4.27 20.45
C VAL A 174 0.16 4.55 21.50
N ALA A 175 0.38 5.52 22.39
CA ALA A 175 -0.59 5.90 23.41
C ALA A 175 -1.90 6.43 22.81
N VAL A 176 -1.82 7.28 21.77
CA VAL A 176 -2.99 7.78 21.05
C VAL A 176 -3.71 6.64 20.32
N ALA A 177 -2.99 5.76 19.62
CA ALA A 177 -3.56 4.60 18.94
C ALA A 177 -4.30 3.67 19.93
N LEU A 178 -3.71 3.41 21.10
CA LEU A 178 -4.33 2.62 22.17
C LEU A 178 -5.60 3.27 22.71
N ALA A 179 -5.58 4.60 22.94
CA ALA A 179 -6.75 5.34 23.38
C ALA A 179 -7.90 5.26 22.36
N GLU A 180 -7.59 5.41 21.08
CA GLU A 180 -8.55 5.28 19.99
C GLU A 180 -9.11 3.85 19.87
N ALA A 181 -8.26 2.83 19.94
CA ALA A 181 -8.70 1.44 19.92
C ALA A 181 -9.65 1.12 21.08
N ARG A 182 -9.33 1.57 22.31
CA ARG A 182 -10.20 1.40 23.49
C ARG A 182 -11.52 2.14 23.35
N ARG A 183 -11.48 3.37 22.83
CA ARG A 183 -12.68 4.17 22.59
C ARG A 183 -13.60 3.46 21.59
N THR A 184 -13.06 2.98 20.49
CA THR A 184 -13.82 2.34 19.42
C THR A 184 -14.32 0.96 19.82
N ALA A 185 -13.52 0.18 20.58
CA ALA A 185 -13.94 -1.10 21.12
C ALA A 185 -15.15 -1.01 22.08
N ALA A 186 -15.32 0.15 22.71
CA ALA A 186 -16.45 0.42 23.61
C ALA A 186 -17.73 0.89 22.90
N LEU A 187 -17.65 1.18 21.60
CA LEU A 187 -18.79 1.64 20.80
C LEU A 187 -19.58 0.48 20.23
N ASP A 188 -20.87 0.67 20.05
CA ASP A 188 -21.70 -0.14 19.18
C ASP A 188 -21.36 0.21 17.71
N ALA A 189 -20.53 -0.63 17.07
CA ALA A 189 -20.06 -0.37 15.73
C ALA A 189 -21.22 -0.28 14.72
N GLU A 190 -22.24 -1.14 14.86
CA GLU A 190 -23.40 -1.14 13.97
C GLU A 190 -24.22 0.15 14.12
N GLY A 191 -24.50 0.53 15.36
CA GLY A 191 -25.23 1.79 15.64
C GLY A 191 -24.48 3.02 15.15
N GLU A 192 -23.17 3.06 15.30
CA GLU A 192 -22.33 4.16 14.81
C GLU A 192 -22.31 4.24 13.28
N LEU A 193 -22.20 3.11 12.58
CA LEU A 193 -22.23 3.06 11.12
C LEU A 193 -23.61 3.51 10.60
N ARG A 194 -24.70 3.05 11.23
CA ARG A 194 -26.05 3.48 10.90
C ARG A 194 -26.23 4.99 11.06
N ARG A 195 -25.75 5.54 12.17
CA ARG A 195 -25.79 6.99 12.44
C ARG A 195 -25.07 7.79 11.36
N ARG A 196 -23.88 7.34 10.91
CA ARG A 196 -23.14 7.98 9.79
C ARG A 196 -23.90 7.99 8.49
N LEU A 197 -24.60 6.91 8.16
CA LEU A 197 -25.47 6.86 6.98
C LEU A 197 -26.66 7.82 7.14
N GLU A 198 -27.31 7.86 8.30
CA GLU A 198 -28.41 8.78 8.59
C GLU A 198 -27.98 10.26 8.54
N GLU A 199 -26.77 10.58 8.99
CA GLU A 199 -26.19 11.93 8.87
C GLU A 199 -25.98 12.35 7.40
N SER A 200 -25.63 11.39 6.53
CA SER A 200 -25.35 11.65 5.12
C SER A 200 -26.60 11.67 4.24
N TYR A 201 -27.58 10.83 4.56
CA TYR A 201 -28.74 10.57 3.70
C TYR A 201 -30.10 10.93 4.33
N GLY A 202 -30.11 11.35 5.60
CA GLY A 202 -31.30 11.70 6.37
C GLY A 202 -31.78 10.57 7.30
N PRO A 203 -32.61 10.90 8.31
CA PRO A 203 -33.12 9.92 9.27
C PRO A 203 -34.19 9.01 8.65
N GLY A 204 -34.29 7.78 9.19
CA GLY A 204 -35.34 6.82 8.82
C GLY A 204 -35.09 6.10 7.51
N ILE A 205 -33.84 6.04 7.06
CA ILE A 205 -33.42 5.25 5.90
C ILE A 205 -33.54 3.74 6.19
N GLU A 206 -33.93 2.98 5.17
CA GLU A 206 -33.91 1.53 5.23
C GLU A 206 -32.47 1.04 5.10
N THR A 207 -32.00 0.24 6.05
CA THR A 207 -30.64 -0.28 6.06
C THR A 207 -30.62 -1.78 6.33
N VAL A 208 -29.61 -2.45 5.78
CA VAL A 208 -29.27 -3.84 6.10
C VAL A 208 -27.86 -3.87 6.70
N THR A 209 -27.66 -4.76 7.69
CA THR A 209 -26.33 -5.01 8.27
C THR A 209 -25.79 -6.31 7.73
N VAL A 210 -24.58 -6.25 7.19
CA VAL A 210 -23.84 -7.40 6.67
C VAL A 210 -22.62 -7.61 7.55
N ARG A 211 -22.35 -8.87 7.91
CA ARG A 211 -21.15 -9.28 8.64
C ARG A 211 -20.41 -10.29 7.80
N GLU A 212 -19.17 -10.03 7.51
CA GLU A 212 -18.35 -10.89 6.67
C GLU A 212 -16.90 -10.93 7.14
N LEU A 213 -16.17 -11.92 6.67
CA LEU A 213 -14.73 -12.03 6.87
C LEU A 213 -14.01 -11.47 5.65
N LEU A 214 -13.44 -10.29 5.78
CA LEU A 214 -12.61 -9.70 4.75
C LEU A 214 -11.14 -9.91 5.10
N HIS A 215 -10.42 -10.65 4.25
CA HIS A 215 -9.01 -11.00 4.48
C HIS A 215 -8.72 -11.69 5.83
N GLY A 216 -9.72 -12.40 6.38
CA GLY A 216 -9.61 -13.09 7.66
C GLY A 216 -9.94 -12.22 8.89
N GLU A 217 -10.34 -10.97 8.68
CA GLU A 217 -10.81 -10.09 9.74
C GLU A 217 -12.34 -9.91 9.64
N GLU A 218 -13.03 -9.91 10.77
CA GLU A 218 -14.46 -9.65 10.80
C GLU A 218 -14.73 -8.17 10.48
N THR A 219 -15.63 -7.96 9.53
CA THR A 219 -16.08 -6.63 9.09
C THR A 219 -17.59 -6.52 9.25
N ILE A 220 -18.06 -5.41 9.78
CA ILE A 220 -19.47 -5.02 9.81
C ILE A 220 -19.66 -3.95 8.74
N ALA A 221 -20.60 -4.18 7.83
CA ALA A 221 -21.08 -3.18 6.89
C ALA A 221 -22.54 -2.86 7.18
N VAL A 222 -22.90 -1.59 7.09
CA VAL A 222 -24.30 -1.14 7.07
C VAL A 222 -24.57 -0.50 5.71
N GLU A 223 -25.51 -1.09 5.00
CA GLU A 223 -25.87 -0.67 3.64
C GLU A 223 -27.24 0.01 3.64
N LEU A 224 -27.32 1.14 2.94
CA LEU A 224 -28.57 1.83 2.63
C LEU A 224 -29.26 1.13 1.47
N LEU A 225 -30.53 0.78 1.65
CA LEU A 225 -31.35 0.21 0.59
C LEU A 225 -32.19 1.29 -0.10
N ARG A 226 -32.27 1.22 -1.44
CA ARG A 226 -33.26 1.93 -2.27
C ARG A 226 -34.00 0.91 -3.08
N ASP A 227 -35.30 0.82 -2.88
CA ASP A 227 -36.18 -0.18 -3.55
C ASP A 227 -35.68 -1.63 -3.31
N GLY A 228 -35.12 -1.89 -2.10
CA GLY A 228 -34.57 -3.20 -1.72
C GLY A 228 -33.20 -3.54 -2.30
N VAL A 229 -32.52 -2.57 -2.95
CA VAL A 229 -31.19 -2.76 -3.55
C VAL A 229 -30.17 -1.89 -2.82
N PRO A 230 -28.97 -2.41 -2.48
CA PRO A 230 -27.90 -1.60 -1.90
C PRO A 230 -27.52 -0.43 -2.81
N ALA A 231 -27.56 0.79 -2.26
CA ALA A 231 -27.28 2.03 -2.97
C ALA A 231 -26.08 2.79 -2.41
N ALA A 232 -25.76 2.59 -1.14
CA ALA A 232 -24.59 3.14 -0.47
C ALA A 232 -24.30 2.30 0.78
N GLY A 233 -23.08 2.32 1.27
CA GLY A 233 -22.70 1.58 2.46
C GLY A 233 -21.54 2.22 3.18
N VAL A 234 -21.39 1.88 4.44
CA VAL A 234 -20.22 2.16 5.27
C VAL A 234 -19.85 0.89 6.03
N ASP A 235 -18.56 0.64 6.16
CA ASP A 235 -18.05 -0.55 6.80
C ASP A 235 -16.97 -0.23 7.85
N GLN A 236 -16.68 -1.20 8.71
CA GLN A 236 -15.63 -1.12 9.71
C GLN A 236 -15.17 -2.51 10.12
N HIS A 237 -13.86 -2.70 10.29
CA HIS A 237 -13.32 -3.90 10.93
C HIS A 237 -13.63 -3.89 12.43
N THR A 238 -13.79 -5.07 13.03
CA THR A 238 -14.16 -5.22 14.45
C THR A 238 -13.00 -5.67 15.34
N GLY A 239 -11.79 -5.68 14.84
CA GLY A 239 -10.60 -6.16 15.54
C GLY A 239 -10.08 -5.30 16.70
N HIS A 240 -10.82 -4.27 17.13
CA HIS A 240 -10.37 -3.30 18.15
C HIS A 240 -9.93 -3.96 19.48
N GLY A 241 -10.58 -5.05 19.91
CA GLY A 241 -10.17 -5.77 21.13
C GLY A 241 -8.78 -6.39 20.99
N GLY A 242 -8.47 -6.99 19.84
CA GLY A 242 -7.15 -7.50 19.52
C GLY A 242 -6.10 -6.39 19.43
N ILE A 243 -6.46 -5.25 18.83
CA ILE A 243 -5.58 -4.08 18.72
C ILE A 243 -5.22 -3.54 20.13
N VAL A 244 -6.18 -3.47 21.05
CA VAL A 244 -5.90 -3.06 22.43
C VAL A 244 -4.83 -3.96 23.04
N ALA A 245 -4.98 -5.29 22.92
CA ALA A 245 -4.00 -6.24 23.45
C ALA A 245 -2.62 -6.06 22.83
N LEU A 246 -2.54 -5.88 21.50
CA LEU A 246 -1.28 -5.64 20.78
C LEU A 246 -0.57 -4.38 21.25
N LEU A 247 -1.31 -3.26 21.34
CA LEU A 247 -0.74 -1.97 21.72
C LEU A 247 -0.36 -1.92 23.22
N GLU A 248 -1.10 -2.60 24.10
CA GLU A 248 -0.72 -2.77 25.50
C GLU A 248 0.57 -3.57 25.65
N ALA A 249 0.74 -4.63 24.88
CA ALA A 249 1.96 -5.42 24.88
C ALA A 249 3.18 -4.57 24.47
N VAL A 250 3.02 -3.72 23.44
CA VAL A 250 4.08 -2.80 23.00
C VAL A 250 4.34 -1.69 24.02
N ALA A 251 3.30 -1.08 24.59
CA ALA A 251 3.44 -0.01 25.57
C ALA A 251 4.02 -0.49 26.92
N GLY A 252 3.78 -1.76 27.29
CA GLY A 252 4.29 -2.40 28.50
C GLY A 252 5.65 -3.06 28.33
N ALA A 253 6.15 -3.22 27.13
CA ALA A 253 7.48 -3.76 26.89
C ALA A 253 8.53 -2.76 27.41
N PRO A 254 9.49 -3.18 28.25
CA PRO A 254 10.62 -2.33 28.60
C PRO A 254 11.34 -1.92 27.30
N PRO A 255 11.84 -0.66 27.19
CA PRO A 255 12.57 -0.24 26.00
C PRO A 255 13.66 -1.28 25.72
N GLU A 256 13.66 -1.83 24.52
CA GLU A 256 14.71 -2.77 24.12
C GLU A 256 16.06 -2.09 24.38
N GLY A 257 16.72 -2.54 25.45
CA GLY A 257 18.03 -2.06 25.83
C GLY A 257 18.93 -2.25 24.64
N GLY A 258 19.53 -1.14 24.19
CA GLY A 258 20.50 -1.17 23.14
C GLY A 258 21.39 -2.40 23.32
N HIS A 259 21.67 -3.10 22.23
CA HIS A 259 22.61 -4.19 22.20
C HIS A 259 23.85 -3.78 22.99
N ALA A 260 23.89 -4.11 24.28
CA ALA A 260 25.10 -4.24 25.00
C ALA A 260 25.85 -5.34 24.24
N ALA A 261 26.79 -4.90 23.39
CA ALA A 261 27.79 -5.78 22.84
C ALA A 261 28.35 -6.56 24.04
N ARG A 262 27.85 -7.78 24.22
CA ARG A 262 28.55 -8.75 25.04
C ARG A 262 29.88 -8.97 24.33
N SER A 263 30.87 -8.18 24.74
CA SER A 263 32.28 -8.47 24.58
C SER A 263 32.48 -9.84 25.18
N ALA A 264 32.31 -10.87 24.36
CA ALA A 264 32.86 -12.16 24.67
C ALA A 264 34.39 -11.94 24.66
N ALA A 265 34.96 -11.81 25.85
CA ALA A 265 36.40 -11.88 26.07
C ALA A 265 36.86 -13.20 25.45
N ARG A 266 37.46 -13.13 24.27
CA ARG A 266 38.24 -14.24 23.71
C ARG A 266 39.48 -14.39 24.59
N PRO A 267 39.80 -15.60 25.06
CA PRO A 267 41.05 -15.85 25.74
C PRO A 267 42.20 -15.56 24.76
N ARG A 268 43.19 -14.80 25.21
CA ARG A 268 44.43 -14.53 24.48
C ARG A 268 45.15 -15.85 24.24
N PRO A 269 45.57 -16.19 23.01
CA PRO A 269 46.59 -17.21 22.81
C PRO A 269 47.98 -16.64 23.14
N SER A 270 48.73 -17.41 23.84
CA SER A 270 50.15 -17.17 24.18
C SER A 270 51.01 -17.07 22.90
N PRO A 271 52.14 -16.32 22.95
CA PRO A 271 52.98 -16.12 21.79
C PRO A 271 53.95 -17.29 21.60
N THR A 272 53.86 -17.96 20.47
CA THR A 272 54.97 -18.76 19.96
C THR A 272 55.16 -18.47 18.47
N GLY A 273 56.29 -17.97 18.18
CA GLY A 273 57.19 -17.74 17.12
C GLY A 273 56.88 -18.24 15.70
N GLY A 274 57.40 -17.48 14.74
CA GLY A 274 57.66 -17.99 13.39
C GLY A 274 57.23 -17.05 12.27
N THR A 275 58.14 -16.16 11.91
CA THR A 275 58.22 -15.40 10.67
C THR A 275 58.06 -16.27 9.44
N LEU A 276 57.22 -15.83 8.49
CA LEU A 276 57.43 -16.01 7.04
C LEU A 276 56.61 -14.95 6.29
N THR A 277 57.35 -14.02 5.69
CA THR A 277 56.93 -13.00 4.75
C THR A 277 56.60 -13.65 3.41
N ALA A 278 55.39 -13.37 2.88
CA ALA A 278 55.07 -13.62 1.48
C ALA A 278 54.91 -12.27 0.75
N PRO A 279 55.35 -12.17 -0.53
CA PRO A 279 55.40 -10.89 -1.23
C PRO A 279 54.04 -10.49 -1.81
N ALA A 280 53.82 -9.16 -1.96
CA ALA A 280 52.64 -8.54 -2.50
C ALA A 280 52.45 -8.83 -4.00
N PRO A 281 51.22 -8.95 -4.51
CA PRO A 281 50.92 -9.09 -5.93
C PRO A 281 51.08 -7.75 -6.67
N PRO A 282 51.41 -7.78 -8.00
CA PRO A 282 51.66 -6.60 -8.79
C PRO A 282 50.35 -5.85 -9.16
N ARG A 283 50.47 -4.53 -9.30
CA ARG A 283 49.40 -3.63 -9.73
C ARG A 283 49.06 -3.83 -11.20
N PRO A 284 47.76 -3.70 -11.61
CA PRO A 284 47.40 -3.70 -13.01
C PRO A 284 47.78 -2.37 -13.71
N PRO A 285 48.04 -2.39 -15.04
CA PRO A 285 48.45 -1.22 -15.80
C PRO A 285 47.30 -0.23 -16.01
N MET A 286 47.65 1.06 -16.05
CA MET A 286 46.76 2.18 -16.39
C MET A 286 46.43 2.16 -17.90
N PRO A 287 45.21 2.59 -18.31
CA PRO A 287 44.88 2.76 -19.73
C PRO A 287 45.55 4.03 -20.29
N PRO A 288 45.87 4.04 -21.60
CA PRO A 288 46.49 5.20 -22.26
C PRO A 288 45.52 6.35 -22.45
N GLY A 289 46.07 7.57 -22.49
CA GLY A 289 45.46 8.90 -22.52
C GLY A 289 44.61 9.28 -23.74
#